data_5535dfa39641acaa006d8694f2bcb143
#
_entry.id   5535dfa39641acaa006d8694f2bcb143
#
_cell.length_a   1.000
_cell.length_b   1.000
_cell.length_c   1.000
_cell.angle_alpha   90.00
_cell.angle_beta   90.00
_cell.angle_gamma   90.00
#
_symmetry.space_group_name_H-M   'P 1'
#
loop_
_entity.id
_entity.type
_entity.pdbx_description
1 polymer ?
#
loop_
_entity_poly.entity_id
_entity_poly.type
_entity_poly.pdbx_seq_one_letter_code
_entity_poly.pdbx_strand_id
1 'polypeptide(L)'
;MKIDYKSLEKKIKINFKDKNLLIKSLTHKSYDKENNNEKIEFLGDRVLGLVIAKKLLEIYPNEKEGTLDKKFASLVNKKTCLIIAKRIDLQKYILTFNLKIKKSFIEDKVLADTCEALIGSVYLDKGFQVVEKLILDLWSKEIKDSVVTKIDAKTKLQELSLKKFKKLPIYKLISNTGPRHKPLFKVSVKLVDT
;
A
#
# COMPACT_ATOMS: atom_id res chain seq x y z
N MET A 1 28.79 -9.42 -3.41
CA MET A 1 28.44 -8.10 -3.99
C MET A 1 28.07 -7.18 -2.82
N LYS A 2 28.74 -6.04 -2.68
CA LYS A 2 28.47 -5.09 -1.58
C LYS A 2 27.28 -4.24 -2.00
N ILE A 3 26.20 -4.23 -1.21
CA ILE A 3 25.00 -3.41 -1.50
C ILE A 3 25.34 -1.94 -1.25
N ASP A 4 25.03 -1.07 -2.22
CA ASP A 4 25.25 0.38 -2.10
C ASP A 4 24.02 1.07 -1.48
N TYR A 5 23.93 1.04 -0.16
CA TYR A 5 22.84 1.72 0.58
C TYR A 5 22.85 3.24 0.42
N LYS A 6 24.02 3.85 0.10
CA LYS A 6 24.10 5.30 -0.14
C LYS A 6 23.26 5.73 -1.36
N SER A 7 23.15 4.86 -2.38
CA SER A 7 22.30 5.17 -3.52
C SER A 7 20.82 5.15 -3.16
N LEU A 8 20.38 4.29 -2.24
CA LEU A 8 19.01 4.33 -1.71
C LEU A 8 18.75 5.61 -0.93
N GLU A 9 19.66 5.99 -0.02
CA GLU A 9 19.55 7.24 0.76
C GLU A 9 19.42 8.47 -0.14
N LYS A 10 20.18 8.52 -1.25
CA LYS A 10 20.05 9.60 -2.25
C LYS A 10 18.67 9.60 -2.93
N LYS A 11 18.15 8.43 -3.30
CA LYS A 11 16.84 8.32 -3.95
C LYS A 11 15.70 8.80 -3.06
N ILE A 12 15.73 8.41 -1.79
CA ILE A 12 14.69 8.81 -0.82
C ILE A 12 15.00 10.16 -0.16
N LYS A 13 16.14 10.77 -0.47
CA LYS A 13 16.64 12.05 0.10
C LYS A 13 16.74 12.03 1.62
N ILE A 14 17.08 10.89 2.20
CA ILE A 14 17.24 10.67 3.64
C ILE A 14 18.64 10.14 3.90
N ASN A 15 19.38 10.80 4.79
CA ASN A 15 20.67 10.31 5.29
C ASN A 15 20.47 9.76 6.70
N PHE A 16 20.50 8.45 6.87
CA PHE A 16 20.32 7.80 8.16
C PHE A 16 21.46 8.11 9.13
N LYS A 17 21.12 8.42 10.39
CA LYS A 17 22.06 8.51 11.50
C LYS A 17 22.51 7.11 11.91
N ASP A 18 21.55 6.21 12.10
CA ASP A 18 21.80 4.79 12.38
C ASP A 18 21.71 3.95 11.10
N LYS A 19 22.87 3.58 10.55
CA LYS A 19 22.93 2.70 9.36
C LYS A 19 22.48 1.27 9.64
N ASN A 20 22.60 0.79 10.88
CA ASN A 20 22.14 -0.56 11.25
C ASN A 20 20.61 -0.63 11.19
N LEU A 21 19.93 0.45 11.59
CA LEU A 21 18.47 0.55 11.49
C LEU A 21 18.01 0.47 10.03
N LEU A 22 18.69 1.18 9.11
CA LEU A 22 18.43 1.06 7.68
C LEU A 22 18.63 -0.37 7.20
N ILE A 23 19.77 -0.99 7.50
CA ILE A 23 20.08 -2.37 7.07
C ILE A 23 19.04 -3.34 7.63
N LYS A 24 18.66 -3.22 8.90
CA LYS A 24 17.64 -4.05 9.53
C LYS A 24 16.29 -3.94 8.84
N SER A 25 15.87 -2.74 8.46
CA SER A 25 14.61 -2.53 7.72
C SER A 25 14.60 -3.18 6.33
N LEU A 26 15.78 -3.42 5.76
CA LEU A 26 15.98 -4.05 4.45
C LEU A 26 16.30 -5.55 4.56
N THR A 27 16.32 -6.11 5.77
CA THR A 27 16.64 -7.52 6.02
C THR A 27 15.36 -8.33 6.22
N HIS A 28 15.07 -9.23 5.26
CA HIS A 28 13.95 -10.15 5.37
C HIS A 28 14.29 -11.31 6.31
N LYS A 29 13.30 -11.86 7.03
CA LYS A 29 13.44 -12.99 7.95
C LYS A 29 14.08 -14.25 7.35
N SER A 30 13.99 -14.44 6.05
CA SER A 30 14.69 -15.55 5.38
C SER A 30 16.20 -15.39 5.35
N TYR A 31 16.70 -14.16 5.52
CA TYR A 31 18.13 -13.86 5.60
C TYR A 31 18.64 -13.93 7.04
N ASP A 32 17.92 -13.30 7.96
CA ASP A 32 18.22 -13.33 9.40
C ASP A 32 16.89 -13.47 10.17
N LYS A 33 16.76 -14.57 10.93
CA LYS A 33 15.55 -14.89 11.68
C LYS A 33 15.31 -13.98 12.88
N GLU A 34 16.38 -13.43 13.47
CA GLU A 34 16.31 -12.62 14.68
C GLU A 34 16.37 -11.11 14.38
N ASN A 35 17.33 -10.71 13.53
CA ASN A 35 17.55 -9.31 13.19
C ASN A 35 16.95 -8.98 11.81
N ASN A 36 15.63 -8.89 11.74
CA ASN A 36 14.89 -8.66 10.51
C ASN A 36 13.92 -7.48 10.61
N ASN A 37 13.18 -7.24 9.54
CA ASN A 37 12.33 -6.08 9.35
C ASN A 37 10.91 -6.20 9.94
N GLU A 38 10.44 -7.37 10.40
CA GLU A 38 9.03 -7.60 10.75
C GLU A 38 8.47 -6.60 11.78
N LYS A 39 9.23 -6.32 12.84
CA LYS A 39 8.78 -5.34 13.87
C LYS A 39 8.78 -3.91 13.36
N ILE A 40 9.70 -3.59 12.45
CA ILE A 40 9.80 -2.24 11.87
C ILE A 40 8.71 -2.06 10.80
N GLU A 41 8.38 -3.09 10.03
CA GLU A 41 7.23 -3.16 9.12
C GLU A 41 5.93 -2.85 9.86
N PHE A 42 5.69 -3.55 10.99
CA PHE A 42 4.51 -3.32 11.83
C PHE A 42 4.35 -1.84 12.21
N LEU A 43 5.44 -1.18 12.61
CA LEU A 43 5.42 0.25 12.93
C LEU A 43 5.18 1.11 11.69
N GLY A 44 5.87 0.78 10.59
CA GLY A 44 5.82 1.55 9.35
C GLY A 44 4.44 1.59 8.72
N ASP A 45 3.70 0.47 8.76
CA ASP A 45 2.31 0.41 8.32
C ASP A 45 1.41 1.40 9.11
N ARG A 46 1.56 1.50 10.44
CA ARG A 46 0.81 2.46 11.27
C ARG A 46 1.19 3.90 10.99
N VAL A 47 2.47 4.17 10.78
CA VAL A 47 2.96 5.52 10.42
C VAL A 47 2.44 5.93 9.04
N LEU A 48 2.49 5.04 8.06
CA LEU A 48 1.90 5.26 6.72
C LEU A 48 0.42 5.59 6.84
N GLY A 49 -0.32 4.77 7.59
CA GLY A 49 -1.76 4.98 7.82
C GLY A 49 -2.05 6.34 8.43
N LEU A 50 -1.32 6.73 9.48
CA LEU A 50 -1.51 8.02 10.13
C LEU A 50 -1.27 9.20 9.17
N VAL A 51 -0.19 9.17 8.41
CA VAL A 51 0.16 10.25 7.47
C VAL A 51 -0.87 10.36 6.35
N ILE A 52 -1.28 9.23 5.76
CA ILE A 52 -2.28 9.22 4.68
C ILE A 52 -3.65 9.66 5.20
N ALA A 53 -4.10 9.19 6.38
CA ALA A 53 -5.36 9.62 6.98
C ALA A 53 -5.38 11.14 7.21
N LYS A 54 -4.32 11.69 7.84
CA LYS A 54 -4.15 13.13 8.03
C LYS A 54 -4.24 13.88 6.69
N LYS A 55 -3.53 13.40 5.66
CA LYS A 55 -3.51 14.05 4.35
C LYS A 55 -4.87 14.03 3.65
N LEU A 56 -5.62 12.93 3.78
CA LEU A 56 -6.96 12.83 3.22
C LEU A 56 -7.94 13.81 3.89
N LEU A 57 -7.87 13.99 5.21
CA LEU A 57 -8.67 15.00 5.92
C LEU A 57 -8.36 16.43 5.46
N GLU A 58 -7.09 16.74 5.20
CA GLU A 58 -6.68 18.04 4.67
C GLU A 58 -7.23 18.32 3.25
N ILE A 59 -7.19 17.29 2.38
CA ILE A 59 -7.60 17.45 0.97
C ILE A 59 -9.13 17.40 0.84
N TYR A 60 -9.81 16.61 1.68
CA TYR A 60 -11.25 16.31 1.57
C TYR A 60 -12.01 16.62 2.87
N PRO A 61 -11.99 17.85 3.38
CA PRO A 61 -12.56 18.20 4.69
C PRO A 61 -14.08 17.98 4.77
N ASN A 62 -14.80 17.97 3.66
CA ASN A 62 -16.24 17.81 3.59
C ASN A 62 -16.71 16.41 3.13
N GLU A 63 -15.77 15.48 2.93
CA GLU A 63 -16.11 14.14 2.51
C GLU A 63 -16.63 13.30 3.68
N LYS A 64 -17.52 12.35 3.36
CA LYS A 64 -18.02 11.39 4.34
C LYS A 64 -16.96 10.36 4.69
N GLU A 65 -16.97 9.87 5.94
CA GLU A 65 -16.08 8.84 6.47
C GLU A 65 -15.92 7.66 5.49
N GLY A 66 -17.02 7.06 5.03
CA GLY A 66 -16.95 5.91 4.11
C GLY A 66 -16.30 6.20 2.75
N THR A 67 -16.25 7.47 2.31
CA THR A 67 -15.49 7.86 1.12
C THR A 67 -14.01 7.99 1.45
N LEU A 68 -13.70 8.56 2.61
CA LEU A 68 -12.32 8.68 3.12
C LEU A 68 -11.71 7.29 3.32
N ASP A 69 -12.44 6.32 3.91
CA ASP A 69 -11.99 4.95 4.10
C ASP A 69 -11.66 4.24 2.79
N LYS A 70 -12.49 4.41 1.77
CA LYS A 70 -12.22 3.84 0.43
C LYS A 70 -10.94 4.42 -0.19
N LYS A 71 -10.74 5.73 -0.07
CA LYS A 71 -9.52 6.41 -0.53
C LYS A 71 -8.30 5.93 0.28
N PHE A 72 -8.43 5.91 1.59
CA PHE A 72 -7.40 5.43 2.51
C PHE A 72 -6.96 4.00 2.17
N ALA A 73 -7.90 3.05 2.11
CA ALA A 73 -7.62 1.65 1.80
C ALA A 73 -6.90 1.49 0.44
N SER A 74 -7.22 2.34 -0.55
CA SER A 74 -6.55 2.31 -1.85
C SER A 74 -5.10 2.78 -1.80
N LEU A 75 -4.76 3.65 -0.85
CA LEU A 75 -3.43 4.28 -0.73
C LEU A 75 -2.47 3.50 0.16
N VAL A 76 -2.98 2.80 1.19
CA VAL A 76 -2.13 2.10 2.18
C VAL A 76 -2.05 0.59 1.96
N ASN A 77 -2.64 0.04 0.90
CA ASN A 77 -2.60 -1.39 0.65
C ASN A 77 -1.25 -1.87 0.09
N LYS A 78 -0.99 -3.17 0.22
CA LYS A 78 0.25 -3.82 -0.25
C LYS A 78 0.54 -3.58 -1.73
N LYS A 79 -0.49 -3.44 -2.58
CA LYS A 79 -0.32 -3.14 -4.01
C LYS A 79 0.30 -1.77 -4.23
N THR A 80 -0.15 -0.77 -3.49
CA THR A 80 0.41 0.59 -3.57
C THR A 80 1.82 0.62 -2.99
N CYS A 81 2.08 -0.01 -1.84
CA CYS A 81 3.42 -0.14 -1.28
C CYS A 81 4.39 -0.82 -2.26
N LEU A 82 3.92 -1.85 -2.99
CA LEU A 82 4.70 -2.51 -4.05
C LEU A 82 5.05 -1.55 -5.21
N ILE A 83 4.10 -0.74 -5.66
CA ILE A 83 4.35 0.26 -6.72
C ILE A 83 5.43 1.24 -6.29
N ILE A 84 5.35 1.74 -5.05
CA ILE A 84 6.35 2.65 -4.49
C ILE A 84 7.71 1.96 -4.37
N ALA A 85 7.76 0.74 -3.83
CA ALA A 85 8.98 -0.05 -3.71
C ALA A 85 9.69 -0.22 -5.06
N LYS A 86 8.93 -0.57 -6.11
CA LYS A 86 9.47 -0.71 -7.48
C LYS A 86 9.96 0.63 -8.04
N ARG A 87 9.26 1.74 -7.76
CA ARG A 87 9.65 3.09 -8.20
C ARG A 87 11.00 3.55 -7.66
N ILE A 88 11.32 3.17 -6.42
CA ILE A 88 12.63 3.48 -5.82
C ILE A 88 13.67 2.37 -6.01
N ASP A 89 13.38 1.35 -6.81
CA ASP A 89 14.24 0.16 -7.04
C ASP A 89 14.61 -0.58 -5.74
N LEU A 90 13.68 -0.67 -4.79
CA LEU A 90 13.96 -1.20 -3.45
C LEU A 90 14.52 -2.62 -3.49
N GLN A 91 14.13 -3.43 -4.49
CA GLN A 91 14.63 -4.80 -4.71
C GLN A 91 16.15 -4.92 -4.79
N LYS A 92 16.86 -3.85 -5.16
CA LYS A 92 18.33 -3.84 -5.27
C LYS A 92 19.04 -3.85 -3.90
N TYR A 93 18.32 -3.54 -2.83
CA TYR A 93 18.87 -3.28 -1.49
C TYR A 93 18.44 -4.31 -0.45
N ILE A 94 17.46 -5.19 -0.76
CA ILE A 94 16.88 -6.13 0.19
C ILE A 94 17.80 -7.34 0.39
N LEU A 95 18.01 -7.69 1.65
CA LEU A 95 18.69 -8.91 2.04
C LEU A 95 17.67 -10.04 2.21
N THR A 96 17.71 -11.04 1.32
CA THR A 96 16.88 -12.25 1.37
C THR A 96 17.73 -13.50 1.23
N PHE A 97 17.17 -14.66 1.54
CA PHE A 97 17.83 -15.95 1.28
C PHE A 97 18.18 -16.13 -0.20
N ASN A 98 17.34 -15.64 -1.11
CA ASN A 98 17.59 -15.70 -2.55
C ASN A 98 18.89 -14.99 -2.94
N LEU A 99 19.26 -13.92 -2.25
CA LEU A 99 20.54 -13.24 -2.45
C LEU A 99 21.72 -14.15 -2.07
N LYS A 100 21.60 -14.95 -0.99
CA LYS A 100 22.63 -15.93 -0.59
C LYS A 100 22.89 -16.98 -1.66
N ILE A 101 21.83 -17.40 -2.37
CA ILE A 101 21.91 -18.41 -3.47
C ILE A 101 21.99 -17.78 -4.86
N LYS A 102 22.30 -16.47 -4.94
CA LYS A 102 22.44 -15.70 -6.19
C LYS A 102 21.21 -15.72 -7.11
N LYS A 103 20.02 -15.93 -6.57
CA LYS A 103 18.75 -15.76 -7.30
C LYS A 103 18.28 -14.31 -7.21
N SER A 104 17.95 -13.70 -8.34
CA SER A 104 17.55 -12.28 -8.42
C SER A 104 16.07 -12.01 -8.11
N PHE A 105 15.26 -13.06 -7.97
CA PHE A 105 13.83 -12.90 -7.77
C PHE A 105 13.51 -12.59 -6.30
N ILE A 106 12.76 -11.51 -6.09
CA ILE A 106 12.17 -11.12 -4.79
C ILE A 106 10.65 -11.09 -4.97
N GLU A 107 9.92 -11.74 -4.09
CA GLU A 107 8.48 -11.78 -4.12
C GLU A 107 7.88 -10.38 -3.91
N ASP A 108 6.79 -10.08 -4.62
CA ASP A 108 6.07 -8.80 -4.53
C ASP A 108 5.63 -8.48 -3.09
N LYS A 109 5.26 -9.51 -2.30
CA LYS A 109 4.94 -9.34 -0.89
C LYS A 109 6.14 -8.82 -0.09
N VAL A 110 7.31 -9.42 -0.26
CA VAL A 110 8.55 -9.00 0.45
C VAL A 110 8.90 -7.56 0.11
N LEU A 111 8.71 -7.14 -1.15
CA LEU A 111 8.93 -5.75 -1.57
C LEU A 111 7.97 -4.78 -0.88
N ALA A 112 6.68 -5.12 -0.80
CA ALA A 112 5.68 -4.28 -0.15
C ALA A 112 5.95 -4.16 1.36
N ASP A 113 6.22 -5.28 2.03
CA ASP A 113 6.54 -5.34 3.46
C ASP A 113 7.82 -4.54 3.79
N THR A 114 8.83 -4.63 2.92
CA THR A 114 10.08 -3.84 3.07
C THR A 114 9.86 -2.35 2.85
N CYS A 115 8.92 -1.96 1.99
CA CYS A 115 8.55 -0.55 1.82
C CYS A 115 7.99 0.04 3.13
N GLU A 116 7.11 -0.68 3.79
CA GLU A 116 6.60 -0.28 5.11
C GLU A 116 7.71 -0.27 6.17
N ALA A 117 8.58 -1.28 6.17
CA ALA A 117 9.72 -1.31 7.08
C ALA A 117 10.68 -0.12 6.87
N LEU A 118 10.91 0.30 5.62
CA LEU A 118 11.69 1.50 5.32
C LEU A 118 11.05 2.76 5.93
N ILE A 119 9.73 2.91 5.81
CA ILE A 119 8.98 4.00 6.45
C ILE A 119 9.16 3.97 7.96
N GLY A 120 8.99 2.80 8.58
CA GLY A 120 9.18 2.63 10.02
C GLY A 120 10.59 2.99 10.49
N SER A 121 11.60 2.62 9.70
CA SER A 121 13.00 2.95 10.02
C SER A 121 13.30 4.44 9.92
N VAL A 122 12.75 5.13 8.91
CA VAL A 122 12.89 6.59 8.80
C VAL A 122 12.20 7.29 9.98
N TYR A 123 11.02 6.81 10.39
CA TYR A 123 10.35 7.33 11.57
C TYR A 123 11.20 7.20 12.84
N LEU A 124 11.80 6.03 13.08
CA LEU A 124 12.64 5.77 14.24
C LEU A 124 13.93 6.61 14.23
N ASP A 125 14.54 6.81 13.07
CA ASP A 125 15.82 7.54 12.93
C ASP A 125 15.66 9.05 12.87
N LYS A 126 14.57 9.56 12.28
CA LYS A 126 14.38 10.99 11.95
C LYS A 126 13.12 11.62 12.55
N GLY A 127 12.22 10.83 13.12
CA GLY A 127 10.97 11.32 13.68
C GLY A 127 9.88 11.59 12.65
N PHE A 128 8.73 12.04 13.16
CA PHE A 128 7.49 12.13 12.39
C PHE A 128 7.56 13.11 11.23
N GLN A 129 8.08 14.30 11.43
CA GLN A 129 8.09 15.33 10.38
C GLN A 129 8.86 14.91 9.12
N VAL A 130 9.97 14.19 9.30
CA VAL A 130 10.80 13.74 8.18
C VAL A 130 10.12 12.58 7.44
N VAL A 131 9.55 11.62 8.16
CA VAL A 131 8.86 10.49 7.53
C VAL A 131 7.56 10.93 6.85
N GLU A 132 6.83 11.89 7.42
CA GLU A 132 5.65 12.50 6.79
C GLU A 132 6.00 13.09 5.43
N LYS A 133 7.06 13.91 5.37
CA LYS A 133 7.54 14.47 4.10
C LYS A 133 7.90 13.38 3.10
N LEU A 134 8.63 12.35 3.52
CA LEU A 134 9.00 11.22 2.67
C LEU A 134 7.76 10.52 2.09
N ILE A 135 6.78 10.20 2.94
CA ILE A 135 5.54 9.53 2.50
C ILE A 135 4.80 10.41 1.49
N LEU A 136 4.60 11.68 1.79
CA LEU A 136 3.89 12.61 0.90
C LEU A 136 4.61 12.80 -0.45
N ASP A 137 5.93 12.80 -0.47
CA ASP A 137 6.72 12.87 -1.70
C ASP A 137 6.56 11.58 -2.52
N LEU A 138 6.72 10.41 -1.89
CA LEU A 138 6.64 9.11 -2.56
C LEU A 138 5.22 8.77 -3.04
N TRP A 139 4.19 9.11 -2.28
CA TRP A 139 2.76 8.86 -2.59
C TRP A 139 2.08 10.00 -3.36
N SER A 140 2.82 11.05 -3.75
CA SER A 140 2.25 12.26 -4.36
C SER A 140 1.35 11.98 -5.57
N LYS A 141 1.75 11.04 -6.43
CA LYS A 141 0.98 10.61 -7.60
C LYS A 141 -0.29 9.86 -7.18
N GLU A 142 -0.17 8.88 -6.32
CA GLU A 142 -1.27 8.02 -5.85
C GLU A 142 -2.33 8.86 -5.12
N ILE A 143 -1.90 9.82 -4.31
CA ILE A 143 -2.80 10.77 -3.63
C ILE A 143 -3.56 11.61 -4.66
N LYS A 144 -2.88 12.17 -5.67
CA LYS A 144 -3.54 12.92 -6.74
C LYS A 144 -4.54 12.05 -7.52
N ASP A 145 -4.17 10.82 -7.85
CA ASP A 145 -5.02 9.89 -8.59
C ASP A 145 -6.23 9.44 -7.76
N SER A 146 -6.17 9.50 -6.43
CA SER A 146 -7.27 9.19 -5.51
C SER A 146 -8.45 10.19 -5.57
N VAL A 147 -8.27 11.34 -6.23
CA VAL A 147 -9.36 12.33 -6.47
C VAL A 147 -10.51 11.69 -7.22
N VAL A 148 -10.21 10.82 -8.18
CA VAL A 148 -11.22 10.03 -8.89
C VAL A 148 -11.49 8.77 -8.10
N THR A 149 -12.42 8.84 -7.13
CA THR A 149 -12.95 7.63 -6.51
C THR A 149 -13.70 6.86 -7.60
N LYS A 150 -13.12 5.77 -8.09
CA LYS A 150 -13.91 4.74 -8.78
C LYS A 150 -14.81 4.11 -7.75
N ILE A 151 -15.94 4.77 -7.46
CA ILE A 151 -16.98 4.12 -6.66
C ILE A 151 -17.39 2.91 -7.47
N ASP A 152 -17.20 1.72 -6.90
CA ASP A 152 -17.61 0.47 -7.53
C ASP A 152 -19.07 0.63 -7.98
N ALA A 153 -19.32 0.30 -9.25
CA ALA A 153 -20.65 0.42 -9.85
C ALA A 153 -21.74 -0.30 -9.03
N LYS A 154 -21.37 -1.42 -8.38
CA LYS A 154 -22.22 -2.16 -7.44
C LYS A 154 -22.60 -1.32 -6.23
N THR A 155 -21.63 -0.66 -5.60
CA THR A 155 -21.87 0.22 -4.43
C THR A 155 -22.76 1.40 -4.81
N LYS A 156 -22.49 2.08 -5.94
CA LYS A 156 -23.35 3.15 -6.45
C LYS A 156 -24.78 2.70 -6.64
N LEU A 157 -24.98 1.53 -7.23
CA LEU A 157 -26.31 0.99 -7.49
C LEU A 157 -27.03 0.63 -6.18
N GLN A 158 -26.32 0.08 -5.19
CA GLN A 158 -26.88 -0.23 -3.87
C GLN A 158 -27.30 1.04 -3.14
N GLU A 159 -26.46 2.07 -3.13
CA GLU A 159 -26.76 3.38 -2.52
C GLU A 159 -27.99 4.03 -3.21
N LEU A 160 -28.04 4.00 -4.55
CA LEU A 160 -29.17 4.51 -5.30
C LEU A 160 -30.47 3.77 -4.97
N SER A 161 -30.41 2.42 -4.92
CA SER A 161 -31.56 1.57 -4.62
C SER A 161 -32.10 1.81 -3.21
N LEU A 162 -31.18 1.88 -2.22
CA LEU A 162 -31.56 2.21 -0.83
C LEU A 162 -32.15 3.62 -0.71
N LYS A 163 -31.58 4.59 -1.41
CA LYS A 163 -32.11 5.96 -1.39
C LYS A 163 -33.50 6.06 -2.01
N LYS A 164 -33.71 5.41 -3.16
CA LYS A 164 -34.95 5.52 -3.95
C LYS A 164 -36.04 4.55 -3.51
N PHE A 165 -35.68 3.30 -3.23
CA PHE A 165 -36.63 2.21 -2.99
C PHE A 165 -36.56 1.64 -1.56
N LYS A 166 -35.65 2.15 -0.71
CA LYS A 166 -35.41 1.65 0.66
C LYS A 166 -35.08 0.14 0.73
N LYS A 167 -34.70 -0.45 -0.41
CA LYS A 167 -34.37 -1.88 -0.57
C LYS A 167 -33.07 -2.04 -1.34
N LEU A 168 -32.33 -3.11 -1.06
CA LEU A 168 -31.13 -3.46 -1.82
C LEU A 168 -31.50 -4.08 -3.15
N PRO A 169 -30.66 -3.90 -4.21
CA PRO A 169 -30.81 -4.62 -5.46
C PRO A 169 -30.66 -6.13 -5.27
N ILE A 170 -31.39 -6.93 -6.03
CA ILE A 170 -31.26 -8.37 -6.07
C ILE A 170 -30.28 -8.74 -7.19
N TYR A 171 -29.22 -9.47 -6.86
CA TYR A 171 -28.23 -9.95 -7.81
C TYR A 171 -28.42 -11.43 -8.11
N LYS A 172 -28.48 -11.80 -9.38
CA LYS A 172 -28.57 -13.21 -9.83
C LYS A 172 -27.39 -13.52 -10.75
N LEU A 173 -26.60 -14.53 -10.39
CA LEU A 173 -25.54 -15.04 -11.27
C LEU A 173 -26.19 -15.74 -12.46
N ILE A 174 -25.88 -15.30 -13.69
CA ILE A 174 -26.38 -15.89 -14.93
C ILE A 174 -25.37 -16.91 -15.45
N SER A 175 -24.10 -16.57 -15.49
CA SER A 175 -23.05 -17.48 -15.94
C SER A 175 -21.72 -17.17 -15.27
N ASN A 176 -20.90 -18.21 -15.15
CA ASN A 176 -19.52 -18.14 -14.76
C ASN A 176 -18.69 -18.83 -15.83
N THR A 177 -17.87 -18.07 -16.55
CA THR A 177 -17.04 -18.53 -17.66
C THR A 177 -15.62 -18.06 -17.50
N GLY A 178 -14.68 -18.62 -18.26
CA GLY A 178 -13.28 -18.27 -18.21
C GLY A 178 -12.43 -19.18 -17.32
N PRO A 179 -11.10 -19.06 -17.40
CA PRO A 179 -10.20 -19.91 -16.66
C PRO A 179 -10.24 -19.61 -15.14
N ARG A 180 -9.90 -20.60 -14.30
CA ARG A 180 -9.94 -20.49 -12.82
C ARG A 180 -9.22 -19.27 -12.25
N HIS A 181 -8.14 -18.81 -12.88
CA HIS A 181 -7.34 -17.66 -12.45
C HIS A 181 -7.88 -16.32 -12.98
N LYS A 182 -8.89 -16.32 -13.87
CA LYS A 182 -9.53 -15.10 -14.42
C LYS A 182 -10.99 -15.39 -14.78
N PRO A 183 -11.86 -15.69 -13.78
CA PRO A 183 -13.25 -16.00 -14.04
C PRO A 183 -14.01 -14.77 -14.54
N LEU A 184 -14.91 -14.96 -15.47
CA LEU A 184 -15.84 -13.98 -16.00
C LEU A 184 -17.25 -14.31 -15.48
N PHE A 185 -17.77 -13.43 -14.63
CA PHE A 185 -19.11 -13.55 -14.07
C PHE A 185 -20.09 -12.64 -14.84
N LYS A 186 -21.16 -13.21 -15.37
CA LYS A 186 -22.30 -12.46 -15.88
C LYS A 186 -23.40 -12.44 -14.82
N VAL A 187 -23.78 -11.25 -14.39
CA VAL A 187 -24.73 -11.06 -13.29
C VAL A 187 -25.88 -10.19 -13.79
N SER A 188 -27.13 -10.59 -13.52
CA SER A 188 -28.29 -9.70 -13.64
C SER A 188 -28.54 -8.98 -12.33
N VAL A 189 -29.03 -7.76 -12.43
CA VAL A 189 -29.40 -6.94 -11.28
C VAL A 189 -30.83 -6.48 -11.44
N LYS A 190 -31.66 -6.73 -10.45
CA LYS A 190 -33.04 -6.23 -10.39
C LYS A 190 -33.18 -5.21 -9.26
N LEU A 191 -33.67 -4.04 -9.58
CA LEU A 191 -34.12 -3.08 -8.61
C LEU A 191 -35.54 -3.49 -8.14
N VAL A 192 -35.76 -3.43 -6.84
CA VAL A 192 -37.04 -3.84 -6.25
C VAL A 192 -37.88 -2.59 -6.05
N ASP A 193 -38.79 -2.36 -7.00
CA ASP A 193 -39.83 -1.35 -6.81
C ASP A 193 -40.79 -1.81 -5.70
N THR A 194 -41.30 -0.87 -4.92
CA THR A 194 -42.36 -1.11 -3.90
C THR A 194 -43.66 -1.38 -4.57
#